data_4267cca909bee3d7a39a927d9fa7f8e6
#
_entry.id   4267cca909bee3d7a39a927d9fa7f8e6
#
_cell.length_a   1.000
_cell.length_b   1.000
_cell.length_c   1.000
_cell.angle_alpha   90.00
_cell.angle_beta   90.00
_cell.angle_gamma   90.00
#
_symmetry.space_group_name_H-M   'P 1'
#
loop_
_entity.id
_entity.type
_entity.pdbx_description
1 polymer ?
#
loop_
_entity_poly.entity_id
_entity_poly.type
_entity_poly.pdbx_seq_one_letter_code
_entity_poly.pdbx_strand_id
1 'polypeptide(L)'
;VARRGESGRSLDAQSQVRTYAADMSEDQSHFPQPLGGNVMPRFGGIATFMRLPAQSQLADLDVAVVGVPFDLGTSNRPGARFGPRGIRAESVLLRPYNMATRAAPFDSLRIDDVGDVATNAFNLADSIDRIEAWYDNAMMHDVATVTMGGDHTIVLPILRALARKHGPVGLVHVDAHTDINDTMFGEKIAHGTPFRRCVEEGLLDTERVVQIGVRGTGYAADDFDWSREQGFRVVQAEECWHQSLVPLMTEVREQLGDGPVYLSFDIDGLDPSFAPGTGTPEVGGLTIFQALEIIRGCRGMNLVGADLVEVAPIYDTSGSTSLTAANLLYEMLCVLPGVDYR
;
A
#
# COMPACT_ATOMS: atom_id res chain seq x y z
N VAL A 1 -13.38 43.37 -54.71
CA VAL A 1 -13.74 42.59 -53.50
C VAL A 1 -12.69 41.52 -53.33
N ALA A 2 -11.73 41.72 -52.44
CA ALA A 2 -10.62 40.81 -52.16
C ALA A 2 -11.00 39.82 -51.04
N ARG A 3 -10.94 38.55 -51.27
CA ARG A 3 -11.02 37.50 -50.28
C ARG A 3 -9.63 37.32 -49.63
N ARG A 4 -9.57 37.57 -48.31
CA ARG A 4 -8.40 37.17 -47.51
C ARG A 4 -8.51 35.66 -47.19
N GLY A 5 -7.50 34.89 -47.58
CA GLY A 5 -7.35 33.51 -47.23
C GLY A 5 -6.89 33.39 -45.76
N GLU A 6 -7.63 32.68 -44.96
CA GLU A 6 -7.18 32.20 -43.63
C GLU A 6 -6.31 30.94 -43.83
N SER A 7 -5.00 31.08 -43.60
CA SER A 7 -4.09 29.94 -43.52
C SER A 7 -4.26 29.27 -42.17
N GLY A 8 -5.09 28.22 -42.11
CA GLY A 8 -5.16 27.33 -40.95
C GLY A 8 -3.82 26.57 -40.82
N ARG A 9 -3.05 26.85 -39.79
CA ARG A 9 -1.92 26.02 -39.37
C ARG A 9 -2.47 24.74 -38.81
N SER A 10 -2.40 23.64 -39.60
CA SER A 10 -2.50 22.30 -39.02
C SER A 10 -1.22 22.05 -38.25
N LEU A 11 -1.26 22.07 -36.95
CA LEU A 11 -0.17 21.59 -36.11
C LEU A 11 -0.08 20.07 -36.34
N ASP A 12 1.05 19.62 -36.86
CA ASP A 12 1.35 18.21 -37.10
C ASP A 12 1.33 17.43 -35.77
N ALA A 13 0.61 16.31 -35.74
CA ALA A 13 0.51 15.44 -34.57
C ALA A 13 1.90 14.98 -34.05
N GLN A 14 2.90 14.90 -34.92
CA GLN A 14 4.29 14.60 -34.53
C GLN A 14 4.94 15.80 -33.80
N SER A 15 4.58 17.04 -34.09
CA SER A 15 5.09 18.21 -33.38
C SER A 15 4.48 18.30 -31.97
N GLN A 16 3.21 17.89 -31.80
CA GLN A 16 2.57 17.82 -30.47
C GLN A 16 3.22 16.77 -29.58
N VAL A 17 3.52 15.57 -30.10
CA VAL A 17 4.24 14.52 -29.33
C VAL A 17 5.64 14.98 -28.93
N ARG A 18 6.34 15.73 -29.80
CA ARG A 18 7.67 16.29 -29.46
C ARG A 18 7.60 17.43 -28.45
N THR A 19 6.55 18.26 -28.46
CA THR A 19 6.34 19.30 -27.45
C THR A 19 6.04 18.68 -26.08
N TYR A 20 5.27 17.58 -26.03
CA TYR A 20 5.03 16.80 -24.83
C TYR A 20 6.32 16.24 -24.20
N ALA A 21 7.22 15.71 -25.02
CA ALA A 21 8.51 15.20 -24.55
C ALA A 21 9.48 16.33 -24.14
N ALA A 22 9.37 17.53 -24.74
CA ALA A 22 10.23 18.67 -24.45
C ALA A 22 9.79 19.41 -23.17
N ASP A 23 8.49 19.56 -22.92
CA ASP A 23 7.96 20.15 -21.66
C ASP A 23 8.29 19.28 -20.42
N MET A 24 8.51 17.97 -20.62
CA MET A 24 9.00 17.07 -19.56
C MET A 24 10.50 17.23 -19.27
N SER A 25 11.28 17.84 -20.20
CA SER A 25 12.73 17.98 -20.08
C SER A 25 13.22 19.30 -19.45
N GLU A 26 12.34 20.27 -19.21
CA GLU A 26 12.70 21.56 -18.61
C GLU A 26 12.38 21.68 -17.11
N ASP A 27 11.70 20.70 -16.51
CA ASP A 27 11.56 20.63 -15.06
C ASP A 27 12.82 19.99 -14.46
N GLN A 28 13.62 20.82 -13.78
CA GLN A 28 14.94 20.46 -13.23
C GLN A 28 14.84 19.57 -11.97
N SER A 29 13.74 18.88 -11.71
CA SER A 29 13.68 17.92 -10.63
C SER A 29 14.45 16.66 -11.00
N HIS A 30 15.45 16.29 -10.23
CA HIS A 30 16.17 15.01 -10.36
C HIS A 30 15.29 13.80 -10.01
N PHE A 31 14.03 14.02 -9.66
CA PHE A 31 13.08 13.02 -9.17
C PHE A 31 11.92 12.83 -10.15
N PRO A 32 11.47 11.58 -10.41
CA PRO A 32 10.26 11.32 -11.18
C PRO A 32 9.05 12.02 -10.59
N GLN A 33 8.25 12.68 -11.45
CA GLN A 33 7.09 13.45 -11.01
C GLN A 33 5.78 12.84 -11.55
N PRO A 34 4.71 12.84 -10.74
CA PRO A 34 3.37 12.52 -11.23
C PRO A 34 2.93 13.44 -12.36
N LEU A 35 2.38 12.88 -13.43
CA LEU A 35 1.93 13.66 -14.59
C LEU A 35 0.77 14.59 -14.21
N GLY A 36 0.97 15.90 -14.38
CA GLY A 36 0.02 16.94 -14.01
C GLY A 36 -1.30 16.88 -14.81
N GLY A 37 -2.43 17.20 -14.15
CA GLY A 37 -3.74 17.21 -14.77
C GLY A 37 -3.95 18.29 -15.86
N ASN A 38 -3.07 19.28 -15.93
CA ASN A 38 -3.04 20.30 -16.98
C ASN A 38 -2.23 19.88 -18.21
N VAL A 39 -1.37 18.86 -18.06
CA VAL A 39 -0.57 18.29 -19.16
C VAL A 39 -1.37 17.20 -19.88
N MET A 40 -1.97 16.29 -19.12
CA MET A 40 -2.81 15.20 -19.64
C MET A 40 -4.11 15.15 -18.84
N PRO A 41 -5.30 15.11 -19.49
CA PRO A 41 -6.55 14.88 -18.79
C PRO A 41 -6.51 13.64 -17.92
N ARG A 42 -7.12 13.69 -16.72
CA ARG A 42 -7.07 12.61 -15.73
C ARG A 42 -7.67 11.28 -16.21
N PHE A 43 -8.58 11.32 -17.16
CA PHE A 43 -9.20 10.15 -17.78
C PHE A 43 -8.36 9.55 -18.93
N GLY A 44 -7.21 10.13 -19.26
CA GLY A 44 -6.34 9.69 -20.35
C GLY A 44 -4.94 9.31 -19.90
N GLY A 45 -4.21 8.61 -20.77
CA GLY A 45 -2.85 8.15 -20.54
C GLY A 45 -2.77 6.74 -19.96
N ILE A 46 -1.56 6.32 -19.61
CA ILE A 46 -1.33 5.01 -18.94
C ILE A 46 -1.72 5.14 -17.48
N ALA A 47 -2.51 4.18 -17.00
CA ALA A 47 -2.94 4.12 -15.60
C ALA A 47 -1.84 3.50 -14.71
N THR A 48 -0.85 4.32 -14.35
CA THR A 48 0.08 4.03 -13.25
C THR A 48 -0.38 4.71 -11.98
N PHE A 49 0.18 4.35 -10.83
CA PHE A 49 -0.13 5.02 -9.56
C PHE A 49 0.23 6.52 -9.66
N MET A 50 -0.74 7.38 -9.40
CA MET A 50 -0.63 8.84 -9.56
C MET A 50 -0.11 9.31 -10.92
N ARG A 51 -0.15 8.45 -11.95
CA ARG A 51 0.42 8.67 -13.29
C ARG A 51 1.94 8.92 -13.26
N LEU A 52 2.63 8.20 -12.36
CA LEU A 52 4.10 8.12 -12.34
C LEU A 52 4.63 7.48 -13.63
N PRO A 53 5.88 7.71 -14.01
CA PRO A 53 6.54 6.94 -15.06
C PRO A 53 6.44 5.43 -14.82
N ALA A 54 6.44 4.62 -15.88
CA ALA A 54 6.16 3.19 -15.84
C ALA A 54 7.35 2.30 -16.29
N GLN A 55 8.57 2.82 -16.36
CA GLN A 55 9.69 2.11 -16.99
C GLN A 55 11.02 2.21 -16.23
N SER A 56 11.00 2.60 -14.96
CA SER A 56 12.23 2.72 -14.19
C SER A 56 12.78 1.35 -13.78
N GLN A 57 14.10 1.24 -13.75
CA GLN A 57 14.78 0.09 -13.19
C GLN A 57 14.87 0.25 -11.67
N LEU A 58 14.74 -0.84 -10.92
CA LEU A 58 14.81 -0.80 -9.45
C LEU A 58 16.10 -0.12 -8.96
N ALA A 59 17.23 -0.33 -9.63
CA ALA A 59 18.52 0.27 -9.28
C ALA A 59 18.53 1.81 -9.31
N ASP A 60 17.58 2.44 -9.98
CA ASP A 60 17.49 3.88 -10.12
C ASP A 60 16.53 4.53 -9.10
N LEU A 61 15.87 3.73 -8.25
CA LEU A 61 14.81 4.17 -7.34
C LEU A 61 15.24 4.14 -5.88
N ASP A 62 14.62 5.01 -5.11
CA ASP A 62 14.62 4.97 -3.64
C ASP A 62 13.37 4.20 -3.16
N VAL A 63 12.23 4.34 -3.89
CA VAL A 63 10.97 3.70 -3.58
C VAL A 63 10.31 3.14 -4.85
N ALA A 64 9.88 1.88 -4.81
CA ALA A 64 9.08 1.27 -5.85
C ALA A 64 7.62 1.13 -5.39
N VAL A 65 6.69 1.73 -6.16
CA VAL A 65 5.26 1.42 -6.03
C VAL A 65 4.99 0.21 -6.93
N VAL A 66 4.49 -0.88 -6.33
CA VAL A 66 4.34 -2.17 -7.01
C VAL A 66 2.97 -2.77 -6.75
N GLY A 67 2.38 -3.42 -7.76
CA GLY A 67 1.16 -4.20 -7.60
C GLY A 67 1.45 -5.69 -7.40
N VAL A 68 0.65 -6.35 -6.57
CA VAL A 68 0.65 -7.81 -6.42
C VAL A 68 -0.78 -8.33 -6.67
N PRO A 69 -1.17 -8.60 -7.93
CA PRO A 69 -2.52 -9.01 -8.29
C PRO A 69 -2.76 -10.49 -7.95
N PHE A 70 -3.12 -10.76 -6.68
CA PHE A 70 -3.25 -12.10 -6.11
C PHE A 70 -4.46 -12.20 -5.19
N ASP A 71 -5.23 -13.31 -5.25
CA ASP A 71 -6.33 -13.62 -4.33
C ASP A 71 -6.64 -15.13 -4.23
N LEU A 72 -5.61 -15.97 -4.37
CA LEU A 72 -5.76 -17.42 -4.22
C LEU A 72 -5.82 -17.87 -2.74
N GLY A 73 -5.49 -16.99 -1.80
CA GLY A 73 -5.59 -17.25 -0.36
C GLY A 73 -6.90 -16.78 0.27
N THR A 74 -7.79 -16.17 -0.49
CA THR A 74 -9.05 -15.58 -0.02
C THR A 74 -10.09 -16.64 0.34
N SER A 75 -10.73 -16.51 1.51
CA SER A 75 -11.71 -17.47 2.04
C SER A 75 -13.17 -17.13 1.72
N ASN A 76 -13.48 -15.88 1.38
CA ASN A 76 -14.87 -15.42 1.19
C ASN A 76 -15.04 -14.76 -0.19
N ARG A 77 -15.03 -13.45 -0.30
CA ARG A 77 -15.29 -12.70 -1.53
C ARG A 77 -14.00 -12.52 -2.35
N PRO A 78 -13.76 -13.28 -3.44
CA PRO A 78 -12.57 -13.07 -4.27
C PRO A 78 -12.68 -11.76 -5.05
N GLY A 79 -11.56 -11.20 -5.45
CA GLY A 79 -11.52 -9.95 -6.24
C GLY A 79 -10.36 -9.03 -5.88
N ALA A 80 -9.60 -9.33 -4.81
CA ALA A 80 -8.45 -8.54 -4.42
C ALA A 80 -7.35 -8.52 -5.50
N ARG A 81 -7.28 -9.51 -6.39
CA ARG A 81 -6.40 -9.50 -7.58
C ARG A 81 -6.62 -8.29 -8.50
N PHE A 82 -7.77 -7.63 -8.43
CA PHE A 82 -8.07 -6.42 -9.19
C PHE A 82 -7.77 -5.13 -8.41
N GLY A 83 -7.38 -5.25 -7.15
CA GLY A 83 -7.03 -4.12 -6.27
C GLY A 83 -6.00 -3.18 -6.88
N PRO A 84 -4.81 -3.67 -7.32
CA PRO A 84 -3.77 -2.81 -7.89
C PRO A 84 -4.27 -1.96 -9.07
N ARG A 85 -5.05 -2.58 -9.97
CA ARG A 85 -5.62 -1.87 -11.13
C ARG A 85 -6.65 -0.82 -10.72
N GLY A 86 -7.53 -1.13 -9.76
CA GLY A 86 -8.54 -0.20 -9.24
C GLY A 86 -7.90 0.99 -8.55
N ILE A 87 -6.91 0.75 -7.71
CA ILE A 87 -6.16 1.77 -6.98
C ILE A 87 -5.44 2.73 -7.96
N ARG A 88 -4.75 2.21 -8.98
CA ARG A 88 -4.10 3.02 -10.02
C ARG A 88 -5.11 3.91 -10.74
N ALA A 89 -6.28 3.36 -11.10
CA ALA A 89 -7.34 4.13 -11.79
C ALA A 89 -7.82 5.32 -10.95
N GLU A 90 -8.03 5.14 -9.64
CA GLU A 90 -8.51 6.19 -8.75
C GLU A 90 -7.40 7.15 -8.29
N SER A 91 -6.15 6.72 -8.28
CA SER A 91 -4.99 7.53 -7.83
C SER A 91 -4.75 8.79 -8.68
N VAL A 92 -5.35 8.87 -9.87
CA VAL A 92 -5.25 10.03 -10.79
C VAL A 92 -5.78 11.33 -10.19
N LEU A 93 -6.56 11.27 -9.11
CA LEU A 93 -7.07 12.45 -8.39
C LEU A 93 -6.05 13.04 -7.41
N LEU A 94 -5.04 12.29 -7.03
CA LEU A 94 -4.01 12.71 -6.08
C LEU A 94 -3.05 13.75 -6.69
N ARG A 95 -2.42 14.51 -5.83
CA ARG A 95 -1.42 15.54 -6.17
C ARG A 95 -0.14 15.30 -5.38
N PRO A 96 1.04 15.71 -5.91
CA PRO A 96 2.34 15.32 -5.35
C PRO A 96 2.66 15.92 -3.97
N TYR A 97 2.02 17.02 -3.57
CA TYR A 97 2.29 17.69 -2.30
C TYR A 97 1.16 17.49 -1.29
N ASN A 98 1.48 17.08 -0.07
CA ASN A 98 0.51 16.87 0.99
C ASN A 98 0.26 18.18 1.77
N MET A 99 -0.89 18.80 1.50
CA MET A 99 -1.25 20.10 2.11
C MET A 99 -1.41 20.02 3.63
N ALA A 100 -1.79 18.86 4.19
CA ALA A 100 -2.04 18.72 5.62
C ALA A 100 -0.74 18.51 6.43
N THR A 101 0.15 17.65 5.91
CA THR A 101 1.40 17.29 6.59
C THR A 101 2.60 18.08 6.09
N ARG A 102 2.45 18.76 4.93
CA ARG A 102 3.51 19.47 4.22
C ARG A 102 4.60 18.54 3.67
N ALA A 103 4.32 17.24 3.55
CA ALA A 103 5.21 16.28 2.95
C ALA A 103 5.34 16.46 1.44
N ALA A 104 6.56 16.32 0.92
CA ALA A 104 6.90 16.44 -0.49
C ALA A 104 7.65 15.18 -0.97
N PRO A 105 7.01 13.97 -0.99
CA PRO A 105 7.72 12.73 -1.27
C PRO A 105 8.38 12.71 -2.65
N PHE A 106 7.72 13.24 -3.68
CA PHE A 106 8.24 13.27 -5.04
C PHE A 106 9.32 14.33 -5.30
N ASP A 107 9.56 15.24 -4.35
CA ASP A 107 10.67 16.18 -4.38
C ASP A 107 11.84 15.72 -3.48
N SER A 108 11.71 14.56 -2.84
CA SER A 108 12.63 14.04 -1.84
C SER A 108 13.22 12.69 -2.21
N LEU A 109 12.42 11.84 -2.90
CA LEU A 109 12.74 10.46 -3.22
C LEU A 109 12.44 10.15 -4.70
N ARG A 110 13.24 9.28 -5.30
CA ARG A 110 12.98 8.73 -6.65
C ARG A 110 11.94 7.63 -6.53
N ILE A 111 10.70 7.97 -6.85
CA ILE A 111 9.53 7.11 -6.71
C ILE A 111 8.92 6.84 -8.08
N ASP A 112 8.76 5.56 -8.45
CA ASP A 112 8.06 5.17 -9.68
C ASP A 112 7.11 3.99 -9.45
N ASP A 113 6.14 3.84 -10.35
CA ASP A 113 5.28 2.66 -10.44
C ASP A 113 5.95 1.62 -11.35
N VAL A 114 6.46 0.55 -10.77
CA VAL A 114 7.21 -0.49 -11.46
C VAL A 114 6.32 -1.61 -12.04
N GLY A 115 5.00 -1.40 -12.05
CA GLY A 115 4.04 -2.37 -12.56
C GLY A 115 3.68 -3.45 -11.53
N ASP A 116 3.41 -4.66 -12.01
CA ASP A 116 2.90 -5.75 -11.19
C ASP A 116 3.87 -6.93 -11.15
N VAL A 117 3.91 -7.61 -9.99
CA VAL A 117 4.57 -8.92 -9.87
C VAL A 117 3.81 -9.95 -10.69
N ALA A 118 4.52 -10.73 -11.49
CA ALA A 118 3.93 -11.77 -12.34
C ALA A 118 3.59 -13.02 -11.51
N THR A 119 2.40 -13.03 -10.90
CA THR A 119 1.87 -14.16 -10.13
C THR A 119 1.33 -15.29 -11.04
N ASN A 120 1.16 -16.48 -10.49
CA ASN A 120 0.52 -17.61 -11.19
C ASN A 120 -0.93 -17.74 -10.72
N ALA A 121 -1.88 -17.37 -11.56
CA ALA A 121 -3.32 -17.35 -11.24
C ALA A 121 -3.93 -18.74 -10.89
N PHE A 122 -3.17 -19.83 -11.04
CA PHE A 122 -3.64 -21.20 -10.83
C PHE A 122 -2.83 -21.96 -9.76
N ASN A 123 -1.78 -21.36 -9.20
CA ASN A 123 -0.92 -22.02 -8.23
C ASN A 123 -0.47 -21.04 -7.14
N LEU A 124 -0.99 -21.25 -5.92
CA LEU A 124 -0.68 -20.42 -4.76
C LEU A 124 0.82 -20.51 -4.42
N ALA A 125 1.39 -21.72 -4.30
CA ALA A 125 2.79 -21.89 -3.90
C ALA A 125 3.76 -21.26 -4.91
N ASP A 126 3.56 -21.47 -6.21
CA ASP A 126 4.37 -20.82 -7.25
C ASP A 126 4.21 -19.28 -7.23
N SER A 127 3.03 -18.76 -6.86
CA SER A 127 2.85 -17.32 -6.69
C SER A 127 3.62 -16.77 -5.49
N ILE A 128 3.61 -17.46 -4.36
CA ILE A 128 4.40 -17.10 -3.17
C ILE A 128 5.89 -17.05 -3.53
N ASP A 129 6.42 -18.07 -4.20
CA ASP A 129 7.83 -18.11 -4.63
C ASP A 129 8.18 -16.95 -5.58
N ARG A 130 7.29 -16.60 -6.52
CA ARG A 130 7.49 -15.48 -7.44
C ARG A 130 7.47 -14.12 -6.76
N ILE A 131 6.55 -13.91 -5.82
CA ILE A 131 6.48 -12.70 -5.02
C ILE A 131 7.77 -12.58 -4.21
N GLU A 132 8.16 -13.62 -3.49
CA GLU A 132 9.38 -13.65 -2.69
C GLU A 132 10.63 -13.30 -3.53
N ALA A 133 10.80 -13.95 -4.68
CA ALA A 133 11.91 -13.69 -5.59
C ALA A 133 11.94 -12.25 -6.13
N TRP A 134 10.77 -11.65 -6.39
CA TRP A 134 10.69 -10.26 -6.82
C TRP A 134 11.14 -9.30 -5.71
N TYR A 135 10.71 -9.54 -4.47
CA TYR A 135 11.10 -8.72 -3.32
C TYR A 135 12.57 -8.92 -2.94
N ASP A 136 13.13 -10.12 -3.08
CA ASP A 136 14.56 -10.34 -2.94
C ASP A 136 15.37 -9.48 -3.92
N ASN A 137 14.91 -9.37 -5.18
CA ASN A 137 15.55 -8.50 -6.15
C ASN A 137 15.44 -7.01 -5.76
N ALA A 138 14.29 -6.56 -5.25
CA ALA A 138 14.14 -5.18 -4.75
C ALA A 138 15.09 -4.90 -3.58
N MET A 139 15.21 -5.86 -2.65
CA MET A 139 16.12 -5.74 -1.50
C MET A 139 17.61 -5.72 -1.90
N MET A 140 18.00 -6.37 -3.00
CA MET A 140 19.38 -6.26 -3.54
C MET A 140 19.71 -4.86 -4.04
N HIS A 141 18.72 -4.06 -4.41
CA HIS A 141 18.89 -2.68 -4.89
C HIS A 141 18.64 -1.62 -3.82
N ASP A 142 18.45 -1.99 -2.56
CA ASP A 142 18.16 -1.07 -1.44
C ASP A 142 16.89 -0.22 -1.63
N VAL A 143 15.90 -0.73 -2.37
CA VAL A 143 14.66 -0.04 -2.69
C VAL A 143 13.60 -0.36 -1.65
N ALA A 144 13.03 0.66 -1.02
CA ALA A 144 11.83 0.50 -0.21
C ALA A 144 10.61 0.22 -1.12
N THR A 145 9.64 -0.55 -0.65
CA THR A 145 8.46 -0.90 -1.44
C THR A 145 7.18 -0.37 -0.81
N VAL A 146 6.30 0.23 -1.63
CA VAL A 146 4.91 0.53 -1.27
C VAL A 146 4.02 -0.29 -2.18
N THR A 147 3.36 -1.29 -1.60
CA THR A 147 2.70 -2.37 -2.32
C THR A 147 1.19 -2.14 -2.39
N MET A 148 0.65 -2.21 -3.60
CA MET A 148 -0.79 -2.37 -3.83
C MET A 148 -1.09 -3.86 -3.85
N GLY A 149 -1.70 -4.37 -2.79
CA GLY A 149 -1.92 -5.79 -2.63
C GLY A 149 -3.07 -6.37 -3.41
N GLY A 150 -3.02 -7.67 -3.46
CA GLY A 150 -4.05 -8.65 -3.52
C GLY A 150 -4.58 -8.96 -2.13
N ASP A 151 -4.80 -10.23 -1.83
CA ASP A 151 -5.18 -10.69 -0.50
C ASP A 151 -3.99 -10.64 0.49
N HIS A 152 -4.25 -10.72 1.79
CA HIS A 152 -3.23 -10.55 2.83
C HIS A 152 -2.16 -11.65 2.89
N THR A 153 -2.35 -12.77 2.16
CA THR A 153 -1.32 -13.82 2.05
C THR A 153 0.02 -13.28 1.55
N ILE A 154 0.00 -12.21 0.74
CA ILE A 154 1.22 -11.64 0.11
C ILE A 154 2.24 -11.11 1.12
N VAL A 155 1.81 -10.75 2.34
CA VAL A 155 2.74 -10.22 3.35
C VAL A 155 3.79 -11.25 3.77
N LEU A 156 3.47 -12.55 3.73
CA LEU A 156 4.42 -13.62 4.09
C LEU A 156 5.68 -13.62 3.20
N PRO A 157 5.58 -13.76 1.85
CA PRO A 157 6.77 -13.72 0.99
C PRO A 157 7.48 -12.35 1.03
N ILE A 158 6.76 -11.25 1.24
CA ILE A 158 7.35 -9.92 1.42
C ILE A 158 8.24 -9.89 2.66
N LEU A 159 7.70 -10.30 3.82
CA LEU A 159 8.44 -10.30 5.08
C LEU A 159 9.62 -11.29 5.08
N ARG A 160 9.53 -12.42 4.33
CA ARG A 160 10.69 -13.30 4.13
C ARG A 160 11.86 -12.57 3.47
N ALA A 161 11.60 -11.81 2.40
CA ALA A 161 12.63 -11.03 1.71
C ALA A 161 13.18 -9.91 2.60
N LEU A 162 12.31 -9.17 3.29
CA LEU A 162 12.71 -8.10 4.20
C LEU A 162 13.54 -8.62 5.38
N ALA A 163 13.13 -9.72 6.00
CA ALA A 163 13.83 -10.28 7.14
C ALA A 163 15.23 -10.83 6.76
N ARG A 164 15.42 -11.32 5.55
CA ARG A 164 16.75 -11.70 5.04
C ARG A 164 17.72 -10.52 4.99
N LYS A 165 17.21 -9.32 4.71
CA LYS A 165 18.02 -8.13 4.61
C LYS A 165 18.20 -7.40 5.95
N HIS A 166 17.12 -7.24 6.69
CA HIS A 166 17.06 -6.36 7.85
C HIS A 166 17.09 -7.12 9.19
N GLY A 167 17.01 -8.46 9.18
CA GLY A 167 16.65 -9.24 10.35
C GLY A 167 15.14 -9.16 10.65
N PRO A 168 14.67 -9.72 11.78
CA PRO A 168 13.29 -9.64 12.19
C PRO A 168 12.83 -8.18 12.28
N VAL A 169 11.67 -7.86 11.67
CA VAL A 169 11.15 -6.50 11.62
C VAL A 169 10.04 -6.26 12.65
N GLY A 170 9.89 -5.03 13.13
CA GLY A 170 8.69 -4.59 13.83
C GLY A 170 7.52 -4.45 12.84
N LEU A 171 6.28 -4.45 13.34
CA LEU A 171 5.09 -4.41 12.50
C LEU A 171 4.03 -3.45 13.07
N VAL A 172 3.55 -2.55 12.22
CA VAL A 172 2.26 -1.89 12.40
C VAL A 172 1.26 -2.59 11.49
N HIS A 173 0.30 -3.30 12.07
CA HIS A 173 -0.73 -4.04 11.35
C HIS A 173 -2.10 -3.40 11.64
N VAL A 174 -2.76 -2.92 10.59
CA VAL A 174 -4.11 -2.35 10.67
C VAL A 174 -5.06 -3.26 9.93
N ASP A 175 -6.08 -3.78 10.63
CA ASP A 175 -6.93 -4.85 10.11
C ASP A 175 -8.17 -5.04 11.00
N ALA A 176 -9.25 -5.58 10.46
CA ALA A 176 -10.35 -6.12 11.26
C ALA A 176 -9.98 -7.45 11.94
N HIS A 177 -9.01 -8.18 11.37
CA HIS A 177 -8.62 -9.52 11.77
C HIS A 177 -7.20 -9.55 12.34
N THR A 178 -6.83 -10.63 12.99
CA THR A 178 -5.45 -10.84 13.49
C THR A 178 -4.55 -11.57 12.52
N ASP A 179 -5.13 -12.31 11.59
CA ASP A 179 -4.46 -13.13 10.56
C ASP A 179 -3.39 -14.08 11.10
N ILE A 180 -3.70 -14.69 12.24
CA ILE A 180 -2.84 -15.60 13.00
C ILE A 180 -3.39 -17.04 13.06
N ASN A 181 -4.40 -17.38 12.28
CA ASN A 181 -4.93 -18.75 12.29
C ASN A 181 -3.82 -19.76 11.98
N ASP A 182 -3.84 -20.91 12.65
CA ASP A 182 -2.86 -21.96 12.35
C ASP A 182 -3.13 -22.57 10.96
N THR A 183 -4.40 -22.81 10.64
CA THR A 183 -4.82 -23.28 9.32
C THR A 183 -6.18 -22.69 8.94
N MET A 184 -6.43 -22.60 7.64
CA MET A 184 -7.76 -22.35 7.08
C MET A 184 -8.09 -23.48 6.10
N PHE A 185 -9.21 -24.18 6.31
CA PHE A 185 -9.58 -25.37 5.54
C PHE A 185 -8.51 -26.45 5.48
N GLY A 186 -7.63 -26.52 6.49
CA GLY A 186 -6.50 -27.43 6.55
C GLY A 186 -5.21 -26.91 5.89
N GLU A 187 -5.26 -25.76 5.21
CA GLU A 187 -4.10 -25.14 4.57
C GLU A 187 -3.39 -24.16 5.51
N LYS A 188 -2.07 -24.17 5.50
CA LYS A 188 -1.24 -23.29 6.34
C LYS A 188 -1.01 -21.89 5.74
N ILE A 189 -1.22 -21.73 4.45
CA ILE A 189 -1.01 -20.49 3.72
C ILE A 189 -2.35 -20.04 3.14
N ALA A 190 -2.93 -19.01 3.71
CA ALA A 190 -4.14 -18.33 3.31
C ALA A 190 -4.11 -16.90 3.87
N HIS A 191 -5.06 -16.03 3.48
CA HIS A 191 -5.06 -14.63 3.90
C HIS A 191 -5.21 -14.44 5.42
N GLY A 192 -5.85 -15.35 6.14
CA GLY A 192 -6.01 -15.30 7.60
C GLY A 192 -4.91 -16.00 8.40
N THR A 193 -3.76 -16.36 7.78
CA THR A 193 -2.69 -17.14 8.46
C THR A 193 -1.29 -16.51 8.39
N PRO A 194 -1.04 -15.42 7.63
CA PRO A 194 0.32 -15.03 7.28
C PRO A 194 1.16 -14.62 8.48
N PHE A 195 0.61 -13.90 9.45
CA PHE A 195 1.39 -13.44 10.60
C PHE A 195 1.75 -14.59 11.55
N ARG A 196 0.95 -15.65 11.62
CA ARG A 196 1.36 -16.86 12.31
C ARG A 196 2.60 -17.49 11.66
N ARG A 197 2.61 -17.59 10.34
CA ARG A 197 3.78 -18.08 9.59
C ARG A 197 4.98 -17.18 9.80
N CYS A 198 4.78 -15.85 9.79
CA CYS A 198 5.86 -14.90 10.02
C CYS A 198 6.51 -15.06 11.41
N VAL A 199 5.73 -15.34 12.45
CA VAL A 199 6.27 -15.63 13.79
C VAL A 199 7.00 -16.95 13.81
N GLU A 200 6.40 -18.02 13.27
CA GLU A 200 7.00 -19.36 13.24
C GLU A 200 8.33 -19.40 12.47
N GLU A 201 8.47 -18.57 11.44
CA GLU A 201 9.69 -18.43 10.64
C GLU A 201 10.69 -17.41 11.22
N GLY A 202 10.35 -16.71 12.32
CA GLY A 202 11.22 -15.72 12.97
C GLY A 202 11.43 -14.45 12.13
N LEU A 203 10.43 -14.05 11.34
CA LEU A 203 10.48 -12.89 10.46
C LEU A 203 10.12 -11.57 11.19
N LEU A 204 9.42 -11.68 12.33
CA LEU A 204 8.97 -10.55 13.15
C LEU A 204 9.72 -10.52 14.48
N ASP A 205 10.05 -9.32 14.93
CA ASP A 205 10.36 -9.03 16.33
C ASP A 205 9.04 -8.84 17.07
N THR A 206 8.58 -9.90 17.73
CA THR A 206 7.21 -9.98 18.25
C THR A 206 6.87 -8.97 19.34
N GLU A 207 7.85 -8.51 20.11
CA GLU A 207 7.68 -7.42 21.09
C GLU A 207 7.45 -6.05 20.41
N ARG A 208 7.75 -5.95 19.13
CA ARG A 208 7.61 -4.76 18.29
C ARG A 208 6.49 -4.91 17.26
N VAL A 209 5.43 -5.63 17.61
CA VAL A 209 4.23 -5.79 16.78
C VAL A 209 3.04 -5.12 17.45
N VAL A 210 2.31 -4.31 16.69
CA VAL A 210 1.01 -3.77 17.09
C VAL A 210 -0.04 -4.10 16.03
N GLN A 211 -1.19 -4.63 16.46
CA GLN A 211 -2.39 -4.88 15.66
C GLN A 211 -3.46 -3.88 16.08
N ILE A 212 -4.02 -3.11 15.14
CA ILE A 212 -4.97 -2.01 15.41
C ILE A 212 -6.22 -2.20 14.57
N GLY A 213 -7.40 -2.19 15.21
CA GLY A 213 -8.68 -2.25 14.51
C GLY A 213 -9.37 -3.61 14.59
N VAL A 214 -8.73 -4.59 15.21
CA VAL A 214 -9.24 -5.96 15.36
C VAL A 214 -10.60 -5.96 16.04
N ARG A 215 -11.58 -6.70 15.48
CA ARG A 215 -12.96 -6.68 15.97
C ARG A 215 -13.79 -7.85 15.44
N GLY A 216 -15.08 -7.78 15.69
CA GLY A 216 -16.08 -8.71 15.16
C GLY A 216 -16.36 -9.88 16.08
N THR A 217 -16.91 -10.94 15.50
CA THR A 217 -17.27 -12.15 16.24
C THR A 217 -16.15 -13.18 16.14
N GLY A 218 -15.75 -13.75 17.28
CA GLY A 218 -14.74 -14.80 17.35
C GLY A 218 -15.35 -16.21 17.38
N TYR A 219 -14.51 -17.21 17.17
CA TYR A 219 -14.87 -18.62 17.38
C TYR A 219 -14.83 -19.00 18.85
N ALA A 220 -13.99 -18.32 19.65
CA ALA A 220 -13.82 -18.55 21.08
C ALA A 220 -13.42 -17.25 21.80
N ALA A 221 -13.52 -17.26 23.13
CA ALA A 221 -13.18 -16.10 23.95
C ALA A 221 -11.67 -15.75 23.94
N ASP A 222 -10.84 -16.69 23.55
CA ASP A 222 -9.38 -16.63 23.53
C ASP A 222 -8.79 -16.40 22.12
N ASP A 223 -9.59 -16.03 21.13
CA ASP A 223 -9.14 -15.85 19.74
C ASP A 223 -7.97 -14.84 19.60
N PHE A 224 -7.82 -13.87 20.50
CA PHE A 224 -6.73 -12.90 20.50
C PHE A 224 -5.56 -13.28 21.43
N ASP A 225 -5.69 -14.33 22.22
CA ASP A 225 -4.70 -14.64 23.28
C ASP A 225 -3.39 -15.09 22.67
N TRP A 226 -3.42 -15.86 21.58
CA TRP A 226 -2.18 -16.25 20.91
C TRP A 226 -1.33 -15.04 20.49
N SER A 227 -1.91 -13.98 19.90
CA SER A 227 -1.19 -12.75 19.56
C SER A 227 -0.53 -12.13 20.80
N ARG A 228 -1.27 -12.01 21.90
CA ARG A 228 -0.79 -11.47 23.16
C ARG A 228 0.31 -12.33 23.79
N GLU A 229 0.18 -13.65 23.73
CA GLU A 229 1.19 -14.60 24.21
C GLU A 229 2.50 -14.53 23.43
N GLN A 230 2.46 -14.13 22.14
CA GLN A 230 3.66 -13.87 21.34
C GLN A 230 4.29 -12.49 21.64
N GLY A 231 3.68 -11.65 22.43
CA GLY A 231 4.16 -10.28 22.73
C GLY A 231 3.49 -9.17 21.90
N PHE A 232 2.53 -9.50 21.04
CA PHE A 232 1.83 -8.50 20.23
C PHE A 232 0.97 -7.59 21.09
N ARG A 233 1.00 -6.30 20.83
CA ARG A 233 -0.01 -5.36 21.31
C ARG A 233 -1.23 -5.44 20.41
N VAL A 234 -2.35 -5.88 20.94
CA VAL A 234 -3.63 -5.96 20.22
C VAL A 234 -4.52 -4.84 20.71
N VAL A 235 -4.88 -3.91 19.82
CA VAL A 235 -5.77 -2.77 20.06
C VAL A 235 -7.07 -3.00 19.29
N GLN A 236 -8.16 -3.28 20.02
CA GLN A 236 -9.46 -3.53 19.40
C GLN A 236 -10.09 -2.24 18.86
N ALA A 237 -10.95 -2.36 17.84
CA ALA A 237 -11.61 -1.21 17.24
C ALA A 237 -12.44 -0.41 18.25
N GLU A 238 -13.04 -1.08 19.22
CA GLU A 238 -13.81 -0.46 20.31
C GLU A 238 -12.98 0.48 21.17
N GLU A 239 -11.68 0.19 21.33
CA GLU A 239 -10.73 1.06 22.02
C GLU A 239 -10.39 2.32 21.20
N CYS A 240 -10.66 2.27 19.89
CA CYS A 240 -10.40 3.39 18.98
C CYS A 240 -11.60 4.32 18.81
N TRP A 241 -12.81 3.89 19.19
CA TRP A 241 -14.02 4.65 18.90
C TRP A 241 -14.05 6.04 19.53
N HIS A 242 -14.53 7.01 18.77
CA HIS A 242 -14.80 8.38 19.19
C HIS A 242 -13.60 9.15 19.75
N GLN A 243 -12.39 8.71 19.46
CA GLN A 243 -11.18 9.39 19.90
C GLN A 243 -10.11 9.48 18.80
N SER A 244 -9.17 10.41 18.99
CA SER A 244 -7.96 10.50 18.18
C SER A 244 -6.98 9.39 18.54
N LEU A 245 -6.32 8.82 17.55
CA LEU A 245 -5.28 7.79 17.70
C LEU A 245 -3.86 8.37 17.80
N VAL A 246 -3.70 9.69 17.78
CA VAL A 246 -2.38 10.34 17.95
C VAL A 246 -1.69 9.92 19.26
N PRO A 247 -2.37 9.85 20.43
CA PRO A 247 -1.75 9.34 21.64
C PRO A 247 -1.30 7.88 21.52
N LEU A 248 -2.17 7.01 20.98
CA LEU A 248 -1.82 5.60 20.72
C LEU A 248 -0.56 5.50 19.87
N MET A 249 -0.49 6.25 18.77
CA MET A 249 0.66 6.20 17.86
C MET A 249 1.95 6.77 18.47
N THR A 250 1.85 7.60 19.51
CA THR A 250 3.03 8.00 20.30
C THR A 250 3.60 6.81 21.07
N GLU A 251 2.76 6.06 21.75
CA GLU A 251 3.14 4.84 22.47
C GLU A 251 3.64 3.75 21.52
N VAL A 252 3.00 3.60 20.35
CA VAL A 252 3.42 2.65 19.30
C VAL A 252 4.84 2.97 18.81
N ARG A 253 5.18 4.26 18.59
CA ARG A 253 6.56 4.64 18.22
C ARG A 253 7.58 4.28 19.31
N GLU A 254 7.22 4.49 20.57
CA GLU A 254 8.08 4.11 21.70
C GLU A 254 8.29 2.59 21.74
N GLN A 255 7.23 1.80 21.55
CA GLN A 255 7.30 0.33 21.51
C GLN A 255 8.14 -0.16 20.33
N LEU A 256 7.95 0.38 19.13
CA LEU A 256 8.65 -0.05 17.93
C LEU A 256 10.11 0.42 17.87
N GLY A 257 10.46 1.53 18.55
CA GLY A 257 11.83 2.05 18.62
C GLY A 257 12.45 2.33 17.25
N ASP A 258 13.79 2.26 17.18
CA ASP A 258 14.57 2.69 15.99
C ASP A 258 14.85 1.55 14.98
N GLY A 259 14.48 0.31 15.28
CA GLY A 259 14.70 -0.83 14.39
C GLY A 259 13.82 -0.80 13.14
N PRO A 260 14.07 -1.67 12.16
CA PRO A 260 13.25 -1.74 10.94
C PRO A 260 11.79 -2.04 11.26
N VAL A 261 10.86 -1.36 10.58
CA VAL A 261 9.41 -1.49 10.75
C VAL A 261 8.75 -1.68 9.40
N TYR A 262 7.81 -2.61 9.32
CA TYR A 262 6.90 -2.78 8.20
C TYR A 262 5.50 -2.28 8.56
N LEU A 263 4.83 -1.60 7.63
CA LEU A 263 3.45 -1.16 7.78
C LEU A 263 2.55 -1.98 6.85
N SER A 264 1.69 -2.82 7.41
CA SER A 264 0.70 -3.59 6.66
C SER A 264 -0.70 -3.08 6.99
N PHE A 265 -1.44 -2.70 5.96
CA PHE A 265 -2.77 -2.12 6.09
C PHE A 265 -3.79 -2.93 5.28
N ASP A 266 -4.62 -3.72 5.98
CA ASP A 266 -5.81 -4.28 5.36
C ASP A 266 -6.91 -3.21 5.27
N ILE A 267 -7.51 -3.08 4.09
CA ILE A 267 -8.54 -2.07 3.87
C ILE A 267 -9.80 -2.34 4.70
N ASP A 268 -10.04 -3.59 5.13
CA ASP A 268 -11.17 -3.95 5.96
C ASP A 268 -11.00 -3.55 7.44
N GLY A 269 -9.80 -3.11 7.84
CA GLY A 269 -9.60 -2.38 9.09
C GLY A 269 -10.50 -1.15 9.21
N LEU A 270 -10.86 -0.54 8.06
CA LEU A 270 -11.90 0.50 7.99
C LEU A 270 -13.30 -0.10 8.14
N ASP A 271 -14.22 0.71 8.66
CA ASP A 271 -15.64 0.35 8.66
C ASP A 271 -16.16 0.23 7.22
N PRO A 272 -17.05 -0.75 6.91
CA PRO A 272 -17.60 -0.93 5.56
C PRO A 272 -18.37 0.27 5.01
N SER A 273 -18.75 1.23 5.85
CA SER A 273 -19.32 2.51 5.40
C SER A 273 -18.30 3.38 4.66
N PHE A 274 -16.99 3.17 4.86
CA PHE A 274 -15.89 3.85 4.19
C PHE A 274 -15.22 2.98 3.13
N ALA A 275 -15.15 1.66 3.35
CA ALA A 275 -14.46 0.71 2.49
C ALA A 275 -15.31 -0.57 2.26
N PRO A 276 -16.41 -0.49 1.51
CA PRO A 276 -17.25 -1.65 1.23
C PRO A 276 -16.61 -2.67 0.28
N GLY A 277 -15.60 -2.27 -0.50
CA GLY A 277 -14.94 -3.06 -1.54
C GLY A 277 -13.83 -3.95 -0.99
N THR A 278 -14.18 -4.92 -0.14
CA THR A 278 -13.23 -5.88 0.44
C THR A 278 -13.85 -7.28 0.56
N GLY A 279 -13.00 -8.26 0.85
CA GLY A 279 -13.34 -9.69 0.90
C GLY A 279 -14.10 -10.09 2.16
N THR A 280 -13.68 -9.60 3.31
CA THR A 280 -14.15 -9.98 4.66
C THR A 280 -14.49 -8.76 5.51
N PRO A 281 -15.50 -7.93 5.09
CA PRO A 281 -15.84 -6.71 5.80
C PRO A 281 -16.45 -7.00 7.18
N GLU A 282 -15.98 -6.28 8.20
CA GLU A 282 -16.52 -6.29 9.57
C GLU A 282 -17.03 -4.89 9.94
N VAL A 283 -18.20 -4.81 10.59
CA VAL A 283 -18.80 -3.54 11.02
C VAL A 283 -18.15 -3.00 12.29
N GLY A 284 -18.29 -1.69 12.55
CA GLY A 284 -17.73 -1.05 13.75
C GLY A 284 -16.23 -0.77 13.62
N GLY A 285 -15.71 -0.65 12.40
CA GLY A 285 -14.32 -0.42 12.10
C GLY A 285 -13.81 1.00 12.30
N LEU A 286 -12.56 1.21 11.91
CA LEU A 286 -11.92 2.52 11.94
C LEU A 286 -12.54 3.48 10.92
N THR A 287 -12.50 4.76 11.24
CA THR A 287 -12.79 5.83 10.28
C THR A 287 -11.56 6.12 9.42
N ILE A 288 -11.78 6.74 8.24
CA ILE A 288 -10.67 7.24 7.40
C ILE A 288 -9.77 8.21 8.19
N PHE A 289 -10.33 9.04 9.08
CA PHE A 289 -9.54 9.98 9.88
C PHE A 289 -8.59 9.25 10.84
N GLN A 290 -9.03 8.17 11.45
CA GLN A 290 -8.19 7.33 12.31
C GLN A 290 -7.11 6.60 11.51
N ALA A 291 -7.43 6.09 10.31
CA ALA A 291 -6.43 5.51 9.41
C ALA A 291 -5.33 6.53 9.05
N LEU A 292 -5.71 7.78 8.74
CA LEU A 292 -4.76 8.86 8.47
C LEU A 292 -3.88 9.15 9.70
N GLU A 293 -4.44 9.16 10.91
CA GLU A 293 -3.68 9.36 12.15
C GLU A 293 -2.69 8.23 12.40
N ILE A 294 -3.07 6.97 12.13
CA ILE A 294 -2.17 5.81 12.26
C ILE A 294 -0.99 5.95 11.30
N ILE A 295 -1.26 6.14 9.99
CA ILE A 295 -0.20 6.23 8.98
C ILE A 295 0.72 7.42 9.28
N ARG A 296 0.16 8.62 9.53
CA ARG A 296 0.93 9.82 9.89
C ARG A 296 1.71 9.67 11.18
N GLY A 297 1.19 8.86 12.11
CA GLY A 297 1.86 8.50 13.35
C GLY A 297 3.11 7.65 13.14
N CYS A 298 3.26 6.97 12.00
CA CYS A 298 4.47 6.24 11.64
C CYS A 298 5.63 7.16 11.20
N ARG A 299 5.41 8.46 11.03
CA ARG A 299 6.47 9.41 10.70
C ARG A 299 7.61 9.35 11.71
N GLY A 300 8.82 9.18 11.20
CA GLY A 300 10.06 9.08 12.01
C GLY A 300 10.41 7.65 12.43
N MET A 301 9.56 6.64 12.17
CA MET A 301 9.97 5.25 12.28
C MET A 301 10.89 4.87 11.12
N ASN A 302 11.72 3.87 11.31
CA ASN A 302 12.55 3.28 10.27
C ASN A 302 11.71 2.33 9.38
N LEU A 303 10.78 2.92 8.59
CA LEU A 303 9.93 2.15 7.67
C LEU A 303 10.76 1.59 6.53
N VAL A 304 10.81 0.27 6.40
CA VAL A 304 11.53 -0.45 5.33
C VAL A 304 10.62 -0.87 4.19
N GLY A 305 9.32 -0.70 4.34
CA GLY A 305 8.29 -0.96 3.33
C GLY A 305 6.89 -0.86 3.92
N ALA A 306 5.90 -0.87 3.03
CA ALA A 306 4.49 -0.86 3.40
C ALA A 306 3.66 -1.60 2.34
N ASP A 307 2.51 -2.12 2.75
CA ASP A 307 1.47 -2.59 1.86
C ASP A 307 0.08 -2.07 2.24
N LEU A 308 -0.81 -2.11 1.26
CA LEU A 308 -2.24 -1.98 1.44
C LEU A 308 -2.92 -3.10 0.67
N VAL A 309 -3.69 -3.94 1.36
CA VAL A 309 -4.22 -5.22 0.86
C VAL A 309 -5.75 -5.29 0.90
N GLU A 310 -6.30 -6.36 0.36
CA GLU A 310 -7.73 -6.78 0.38
C GLU A 310 -8.69 -5.81 -0.34
N VAL A 311 -8.20 -4.89 -1.16
CA VAL A 311 -9.07 -4.06 -2.01
C VAL A 311 -9.67 -4.90 -3.12
N ALA A 312 -10.97 -5.14 -3.05
CA ALA A 312 -11.75 -5.91 -4.03
C ALA A 312 -12.78 -4.99 -4.73
N PRO A 313 -12.41 -4.29 -5.82
CA PRO A 313 -13.23 -3.24 -6.44
C PRO A 313 -14.61 -3.68 -6.91
N ILE A 314 -14.78 -4.97 -7.20
CA ILE A 314 -16.05 -5.54 -7.67
C ILE A 314 -17.20 -5.38 -6.66
N TYR A 315 -16.87 -5.22 -5.35
CA TYR A 315 -17.87 -5.04 -4.28
C TYR A 315 -18.12 -3.57 -3.94
N ASP A 316 -17.51 -2.64 -4.66
CA ASP A 316 -17.71 -1.20 -4.52
C ASP A 316 -17.96 -0.55 -5.88
N THR A 317 -19.22 -0.37 -6.22
CA THR A 317 -19.63 0.25 -7.50
C THR A 317 -19.31 1.74 -7.59
N SER A 318 -19.01 2.39 -6.47
CA SER A 318 -18.66 3.83 -6.42
C SER A 318 -17.17 4.10 -6.69
N GLY A 319 -16.30 3.09 -6.51
CA GLY A 319 -14.85 3.22 -6.54
C GLY A 319 -14.25 3.87 -5.28
N SER A 320 -15.08 4.17 -4.27
CA SER A 320 -14.65 4.85 -3.05
C SER A 320 -13.56 4.10 -2.29
N THR A 321 -13.65 2.76 -2.23
CA THR A 321 -12.63 1.93 -1.58
C THR A 321 -11.28 2.06 -2.28
N SER A 322 -11.25 1.97 -3.60
CA SER A 322 -10.01 2.14 -4.38
C SER A 322 -9.43 3.55 -4.26
N LEU A 323 -10.30 4.58 -4.21
CA LEU A 323 -9.89 5.97 -3.97
C LEU A 323 -9.31 6.15 -2.56
N THR A 324 -9.95 5.57 -1.55
CA THR A 324 -9.47 5.58 -0.17
C THR A 324 -8.10 4.91 -0.09
N ALA A 325 -7.96 3.71 -0.66
CA ALA A 325 -6.70 2.97 -0.72
C ALA A 325 -5.59 3.78 -1.41
N ALA A 326 -5.89 4.44 -2.53
CA ALA A 326 -4.92 5.30 -3.21
C ALA A 326 -4.44 6.45 -2.31
N ASN A 327 -5.36 7.08 -1.54
CA ASN A 327 -5.00 8.13 -0.59
C ASN A 327 -4.15 7.60 0.57
N LEU A 328 -4.48 6.44 1.14
CA LEU A 328 -3.71 5.84 2.22
C LEU A 328 -2.30 5.43 1.77
N LEU A 329 -2.15 4.85 0.57
CA LEU A 329 -0.83 4.57 -0.03
C LEU A 329 -0.01 5.84 -0.25
N TYR A 330 -0.64 6.92 -0.70
CA TYR A 330 0.03 8.22 -0.79
C TYR A 330 0.47 8.75 0.58
N GLU A 331 -0.34 8.61 1.63
CA GLU A 331 0.07 8.96 3.00
C GLU A 331 1.23 8.07 3.49
N MET A 332 1.28 6.78 3.08
CA MET A 332 2.42 5.90 3.37
C MET A 332 3.71 6.43 2.71
N LEU A 333 3.63 6.85 1.43
CA LEU A 333 4.77 7.51 0.77
C LEU A 333 5.23 8.77 1.53
N CYS A 334 4.29 9.55 2.09
CA CYS A 334 4.58 10.77 2.83
C CYS A 334 5.33 10.55 4.15
N VAL A 335 5.33 9.34 4.72
CA VAL A 335 5.96 9.06 6.03
C VAL A 335 7.21 8.20 5.94
N LEU A 336 7.62 7.82 4.72
CA LEU A 336 8.87 7.08 4.50
C LEU A 336 10.10 7.88 4.95
N PRO A 337 11.16 7.20 5.38
CA PRO A 337 12.45 7.84 5.64
C PRO A 337 12.96 8.64 4.43
N GLY A 338 13.51 9.81 4.67
CA GLY A 338 14.06 10.69 3.62
C GLY A 338 13.08 11.69 3.03
N VAL A 339 11.77 11.63 3.37
CA VAL A 339 10.79 12.60 2.91
C VAL A 339 10.96 13.95 3.61
N ASP A 340 11.03 15.04 2.82
CA ASP A 340 11.05 16.41 3.28
C ASP A 340 9.66 16.95 3.59
N TYR A 341 9.59 17.84 4.58
CA TYR A 341 8.36 18.54 5.00
C TYR A 341 8.59 20.06 4.89
N ARG A 342 7.90 20.71 3.95
CA ARG A 342 8.12 22.12 3.57
C ARG A 342 6.98 23.06 3.94
#